data_b8ec48e42769585ab482dd1e7fac3184
#
_entry.id   b8ec48e42769585ab482dd1e7fac3184
#
_cell.length_a   1.000
_cell.length_b   1.000
_cell.length_c   1.000
_cell.angle_alpha   90.00
_cell.angle_beta   90.00
_cell.angle_gamma   90.00
#
_symmetry.space_group_name_H-M   'P 1'
#
loop_
_entity.id
_entity.type
_entity.pdbx_description
1 polymer ?
#
loop_
_entity_poly.entity_id
_entity_poly.type
_entity_poly.pdbx_seq_one_letter_code
_entity_poly.pdbx_strand_id
1 'polypeptide(L)'
;MRIVLWQNCLSPHQLPYIVHLLDDERVDEVVVVAGETISGARKNMGWSVADYEGLDKCKVYVQPHDKIIESLFANRQEDTQHLFSGIRADMFVFKCLKMSLAYQLKRGIITERPNTYDFKHNIPNAKPYWLHRIRFWLQDRKYAKHISNVFAMGKEAVDYYESLGINWNVYPFCYCTQAI
;
A
#
# COMPACT_ATOMS: atom_id res chain seq x y z
N MET A 1 1.34 -17.02 -8.74
CA MET A 1 0.67 -16.32 -7.62
C MET A 1 -0.08 -15.10 -8.11
N ARG A 2 -1.12 -14.67 -7.40
CA ARG A 2 -1.87 -13.43 -7.68
C ARG A 2 -1.50 -12.35 -6.66
N ILE A 3 -1.31 -11.11 -7.11
CA ILE A 3 -1.02 -9.96 -6.24
C ILE A 3 -2.14 -8.92 -6.39
N VAL A 4 -2.74 -8.51 -5.28
CA VAL A 4 -3.78 -7.46 -5.24
C VAL A 4 -3.23 -6.25 -4.48
N LEU A 5 -3.05 -5.14 -5.17
CA LEU A 5 -2.51 -3.89 -4.66
C LEU A 5 -3.65 -2.92 -4.32
N TRP A 6 -3.79 -2.58 -3.04
CA TRP A 6 -4.80 -1.63 -2.54
C TRP A 6 -4.15 -0.27 -2.35
N GLN A 7 -4.47 0.69 -3.24
CA GLN A 7 -3.78 1.96 -3.37
C GLN A 7 -4.74 3.13 -3.14
N ASN A 8 -4.20 4.27 -2.71
CA ASN A 8 -4.97 5.50 -2.63
C ASN A 8 -5.26 6.07 -4.03
N CYS A 9 -4.29 6.02 -4.94
CA CYS A 9 -4.45 6.48 -6.32
C CYS A 9 -3.52 5.72 -7.27
N LEU A 10 -3.70 5.89 -8.59
CA LEU A 10 -2.81 5.37 -9.63
C LEU A 10 -1.59 6.29 -9.75
N SER A 11 -0.51 5.94 -9.06
CA SER A 11 0.71 6.73 -9.04
C SER A 11 1.69 6.28 -10.12
N PRO A 12 2.35 7.21 -10.86
CA PRO A 12 3.37 6.84 -11.84
C PRO A 12 4.58 6.13 -11.23
N HIS A 13 4.84 6.32 -9.93
CA HIS A 13 5.92 5.63 -9.21
C HIS A 13 5.63 4.14 -8.95
N GLN A 14 4.38 3.71 -9.14
CA GLN A 14 3.98 2.32 -8.92
C GLN A 14 4.13 1.48 -10.19
N LEU A 15 3.98 2.10 -11.34
CA LEU A 15 4.00 1.41 -12.63
C LEU A 15 5.28 0.59 -12.86
N PRO A 16 6.51 1.11 -12.61
CA PRO A 16 7.71 0.35 -12.86
C PRO A 16 7.80 -0.96 -12.06
N TYR A 17 7.48 -0.94 -10.77
CA TYR A 17 7.55 -2.18 -10.00
C TYR A 17 6.40 -3.15 -10.35
N ILE A 18 5.24 -2.64 -10.80
CA ILE A 18 4.14 -3.48 -11.28
C ILE A 18 4.55 -4.19 -12.58
N VAL A 19 5.20 -3.49 -13.51
CA VAL A 19 5.76 -4.10 -14.72
C VAL A 19 6.75 -5.21 -14.36
N HIS A 20 7.68 -4.95 -13.44
CA HIS A 20 8.61 -5.98 -12.99
C HIS A 20 7.93 -7.18 -12.31
N LEU A 21 6.83 -6.96 -11.59
CA LEU A 21 6.04 -8.07 -11.04
C LEU A 21 5.38 -8.91 -12.15
N LEU A 22 4.91 -8.27 -13.23
CA LEU A 22 4.29 -8.97 -14.36
C LEU A 22 5.28 -9.75 -15.19
N ASP A 23 6.55 -9.33 -15.21
CA ASP A 23 7.65 -10.04 -15.87
C ASP A 23 8.12 -11.30 -15.09
N ASP A 24 7.76 -11.42 -13.81
CA ASP A 24 8.12 -12.57 -12.98
C ASP A 24 7.21 -13.77 -13.30
N GLU A 25 7.79 -14.89 -13.70
CA GLU A 25 7.06 -16.12 -14.05
C GLU A 25 6.19 -16.67 -12.90
N ARG A 26 6.51 -16.32 -11.66
CA ARG A 26 5.74 -16.71 -10.46
C ARG A 26 4.46 -15.91 -10.30
N VAL A 27 4.31 -14.80 -11.03
CA VAL A 27 3.14 -13.90 -10.96
C VAL A 27 2.22 -14.15 -12.15
N ASP A 28 1.02 -14.65 -11.87
CA ASP A 28 -0.01 -14.94 -12.87
C ASP A 28 -0.86 -13.71 -13.18
N GLU A 29 -1.11 -12.87 -12.17
CA GLU A 29 -1.98 -11.70 -12.28
C GLU A 29 -1.60 -10.64 -11.23
N VAL A 30 -1.62 -9.37 -11.64
CA VAL A 30 -1.60 -8.21 -10.74
C VAL A 30 -2.93 -7.47 -10.86
N VAL A 31 -3.59 -7.21 -9.72
CA VAL A 31 -4.82 -6.44 -9.65
C VAL A 31 -4.53 -5.15 -8.87
N VAL A 32 -4.70 -4.01 -9.51
CA VAL A 32 -4.56 -2.69 -8.88
C VAL A 32 -5.93 -2.14 -8.55
N VAL A 33 -6.16 -1.85 -7.27
CA VAL A 33 -7.42 -1.30 -6.77
C VAL A 33 -7.14 0.05 -6.13
N ALA A 34 -7.63 1.13 -6.76
CA ALA A 34 -7.33 2.49 -6.35
C ALA A 34 -8.58 3.25 -5.88
N GLY A 35 -8.43 4.09 -4.87
CA GLY A 35 -9.49 4.98 -4.38
C GLY A 35 -9.79 6.14 -5.33
N GLU A 36 -8.82 6.55 -6.13
CA GLU A 36 -8.95 7.59 -7.16
C GLU A 36 -7.91 7.40 -8.26
N THR A 37 -8.10 8.01 -9.41
CA THR A 37 -7.08 8.00 -10.47
C THR A 37 -5.85 8.79 -10.03
N ILE A 38 -6.04 10.06 -9.68
CA ILE A 38 -5.01 10.94 -9.15
C ILE A 38 -5.65 12.11 -8.42
N SER A 39 -5.12 12.50 -7.26
CA SER A 39 -5.64 13.65 -6.51
C SER A 39 -5.38 14.96 -7.22
N GLY A 40 -6.28 15.94 -7.03
CA GLY A 40 -6.11 17.28 -7.58
C GLY A 40 -4.79 17.95 -7.18
N ALA A 41 -4.36 17.74 -5.93
CA ALA A 41 -3.08 18.28 -5.44
C ALA A 41 -1.88 17.71 -6.23
N ARG A 42 -1.90 16.40 -6.55
CA ARG A 42 -0.84 15.76 -7.35
C ARG A 42 -0.86 16.20 -8.81
N LYS A 43 -2.05 16.39 -9.40
CA LYS A 43 -2.18 17.00 -10.75
C LYS A 43 -1.53 18.38 -10.79
N ASN A 44 -1.77 19.21 -9.77
CA ASN A 44 -1.16 20.54 -9.67
C ASN A 44 0.38 20.50 -9.50
N MET A 45 0.92 19.37 -9.02
CA MET A 45 2.36 19.11 -8.94
C MET A 45 2.93 18.54 -10.25
N GLY A 46 2.13 18.46 -11.32
CA GLY A 46 2.56 17.95 -12.62
C GLY A 46 2.53 16.41 -12.75
N TRP A 47 1.89 15.70 -11.83
CA TRP A 47 1.77 14.25 -11.95
C TRP A 47 0.74 13.88 -13.01
N SER A 48 1.10 12.92 -13.87
CA SER A 48 0.18 12.25 -14.79
C SER A 48 -0.43 11.01 -14.13
N VAL A 49 -1.56 10.55 -14.66
CA VAL A 49 -2.10 9.23 -14.31
C VAL A 49 -1.17 8.17 -14.91
N ALA A 50 -0.82 7.15 -14.14
CA ALA A 50 -0.08 6.03 -14.65
C ALA A 50 -0.93 5.27 -15.70
N ASP A 51 -0.32 4.97 -16.84
CA ASP A 51 -0.97 4.21 -17.90
C ASP A 51 -0.74 2.72 -17.67
N TYR A 52 -1.82 2.01 -17.42
CA TYR A 52 -1.85 0.56 -17.25
C TYR A 52 -2.48 -0.13 -18.47
N GLU A 53 -2.87 0.63 -19.53
CA GLU A 53 -3.45 0.07 -20.73
C GLU A 53 -2.40 -0.80 -21.46
N GLY A 54 -2.85 -1.94 -21.96
CA GLY A 54 -1.98 -2.87 -22.70
C GLY A 54 -1.05 -3.73 -21.84
N LEU A 55 -1.08 -3.63 -20.52
CA LEU A 55 -0.35 -4.56 -19.65
C LEU A 55 -1.10 -5.88 -19.55
N ASP A 56 -0.55 -6.93 -20.16
CA ASP A 56 -1.05 -8.29 -19.99
C ASP A 56 -1.01 -8.70 -18.51
N LYS A 57 -2.00 -9.48 -18.09
CA LYS A 57 -2.14 -9.97 -16.70
C LYS A 57 -2.33 -8.87 -15.63
N CYS A 58 -2.59 -7.60 -16.04
CA CYS A 58 -2.88 -6.50 -15.13
C CYS A 58 -4.35 -6.09 -15.22
N LYS A 59 -5.04 -6.04 -14.07
CA LYS A 59 -6.41 -5.53 -13.97
C LYS A 59 -6.43 -4.31 -13.06
N VAL A 60 -7.14 -3.25 -13.49
CA VAL A 60 -7.24 -2.01 -12.72
C VAL A 60 -8.68 -1.69 -12.40
N TYR A 61 -8.96 -1.43 -11.12
CA TYR A 61 -10.24 -0.96 -10.63
C TYR A 61 -10.06 0.38 -9.93
N VAL A 62 -10.77 1.40 -10.38
CA VAL A 62 -10.78 2.72 -9.75
C VAL A 62 -12.13 2.97 -9.12
N GLN A 63 -12.15 3.34 -7.84
CA GLN A 63 -13.38 3.55 -7.05
C GLN A 63 -14.40 2.40 -7.19
N PRO A 64 -13.98 1.14 -7.02
CA PRO A 64 -14.90 0.02 -7.18
C PRO A 64 -15.99 0.03 -6.12
N HIS A 65 -17.17 -0.44 -6.48
CA HIS A 65 -18.25 -0.70 -5.52
C HIS A 65 -17.88 -1.82 -4.56
N ASP A 66 -18.46 -1.81 -3.36
CA ASP A 66 -18.16 -2.78 -2.29
C ASP A 66 -18.30 -4.23 -2.74
N LYS A 67 -19.25 -4.56 -3.61
CA LYS A 67 -19.41 -5.90 -4.18
C LYS A 67 -18.18 -6.39 -4.95
N ILE A 68 -17.48 -5.49 -5.68
CA ILE A 68 -16.24 -5.83 -6.38
C ILE A 68 -15.13 -6.06 -5.34
N ILE A 69 -15.02 -5.19 -4.32
CA ILE A 69 -14.05 -5.33 -3.23
C ILE A 69 -14.23 -6.68 -2.53
N GLU A 70 -15.47 -7.03 -2.17
CA GLU A 70 -15.80 -8.30 -1.54
C GLU A 70 -15.47 -9.51 -2.43
N SER A 71 -15.75 -9.41 -3.73
CA SER A 71 -15.43 -10.47 -4.68
C SER A 71 -13.93 -10.73 -4.80
N LEU A 72 -13.10 -9.67 -4.70
CA LEU A 72 -11.64 -9.78 -4.70
C LEU A 72 -11.13 -10.47 -3.44
N PHE A 73 -11.80 -10.29 -2.28
CA PHE A 73 -11.47 -10.99 -1.04
C PHE A 73 -12.01 -12.42 -1.00
N ALA A 74 -13.17 -12.66 -1.60
CA ALA A 74 -13.80 -13.98 -1.64
C ALA A 74 -13.13 -14.93 -2.65
N ASN A 75 -12.46 -14.39 -3.66
CA ASN A 75 -11.74 -15.18 -4.66
C ASN A 75 -10.46 -15.77 -4.03
N ARG A 76 -10.63 -16.94 -3.40
CA ARG A 76 -9.57 -17.67 -2.70
C ARG A 76 -8.71 -18.47 -3.67
N GLN A 77 -7.95 -17.81 -4.53
CA GLN A 77 -6.80 -18.50 -5.10
C GLN A 77 -5.77 -18.68 -3.97
N GLU A 78 -5.35 -19.90 -3.71
CA GLU A 78 -4.51 -20.27 -2.55
C GLU A 78 -3.23 -19.45 -2.42
N ASP A 79 -2.76 -18.89 -3.52
CA ASP A 79 -1.54 -18.07 -3.55
C ASP A 79 -1.81 -16.59 -3.93
N THR A 80 -2.80 -15.98 -3.27
CA THR A 80 -3.08 -14.56 -3.42
C THR A 80 -2.49 -13.74 -2.27
N GLN A 81 -1.70 -12.71 -2.61
CA GLN A 81 -1.18 -11.72 -1.68
C GLN A 81 -1.95 -10.41 -1.80
N HIS A 82 -2.46 -9.89 -0.69
CA HIS A 82 -3.10 -8.57 -0.63
C HIS A 82 -2.13 -7.56 0.00
N LEU A 83 -1.71 -6.55 -0.76
CA LEU A 83 -0.78 -5.51 -0.32
C LEU A 83 -1.50 -4.17 -0.24
N PHE A 84 -1.52 -3.57 0.96
CA PHE A 84 -2.20 -2.31 1.24
C PHE A 84 -1.18 -1.17 1.35
N SER A 85 -1.49 0.02 0.83
CA SER A 85 -0.68 1.22 1.01
C SER A 85 -0.82 1.77 2.44
N GLY A 86 -0.14 1.11 3.37
CA GLY A 86 -0.19 1.41 4.79
C GLY A 86 -1.45 0.92 5.49
N ILE A 87 -1.54 1.17 6.80
CA ILE A 87 -2.70 0.75 7.62
C ILE A 87 -3.81 1.81 7.54
N ARG A 88 -3.50 3.08 7.81
CA ARG A 88 -4.47 4.18 7.91
C ARG A 88 -4.00 5.44 7.19
N ALA A 89 -3.13 5.29 6.20
CA ALA A 89 -2.62 6.43 5.42
C ALA A 89 -3.71 7.08 4.54
N ASP A 90 -4.68 6.28 4.11
CA ASP A 90 -5.78 6.71 3.25
C ASP A 90 -7.11 6.07 3.69
N MET A 91 -8.23 6.78 3.52
CA MET A 91 -9.55 6.33 3.99
C MET A 91 -10.09 5.16 3.19
N PHE A 92 -9.87 5.14 1.86
CA PHE A 92 -10.29 4.04 1.00
C PHE A 92 -9.51 2.77 1.32
N VAL A 93 -8.18 2.88 1.37
CA VAL A 93 -7.29 1.75 1.70
C VAL A 93 -7.60 1.21 3.09
N PHE A 94 -7.84 2.08 4.07
CA PHE A 94 -8.21 1.66 5.42
C PHE A 94 -9.58 0.97 5.47
N LYS A 95 -10.57 1.44 4.69
CA LYS A 95 -11.85 0.76 4.53
C LYS A 95 -11.64 -0.66 4.00
N CYS A 96 -10.87 -0.81 2.91
CA CYS A 96 -10.58 -2.11 2.30
C CYS A 96 -9.82 -3.03 3.27
N LEU A 97 -8.84 -2.53 4.00
CA LEU A 97 -8.14 -3.30 5.02
C LEU A 97 -9.10 -3.82 6.10
N LYS A 98 -10.02 -2.97 6.60
CA LYS A 98 -11.04 -3.40 7.58
C LYS A 98 -11.97 -4.48 7.02
N MET A 99 -12.46 -4.30 5.80
CA MET A 99 -13.31 -5.29 5.14
C MET A 99 -12.58 -6.63 4.97
N SER A 100 -11.30 -6.59 4.63
CA SER A 100 -10.47 -7.79 4.44
C SER A 100 -10.37 -8.66 5.70
N LEU A 101 -10.56 -8.11 6.90
CA LEU A 101 -10.41 -8.84 8.17
C LEU A 101 -11.46 -9.94 8.36
N ALA A 102 -12.59 -9.86 7.64
CA ALA A 102 -13.61 -10.92 7.63
C ALA A 102 -13.16 -12.17 6.85
N TYR A 103 -12.03 -12.11 6.15
CA TYR A 103 -11.54 -13.18 5.28
C TYR A 103 -10.17 -13.67 5.78
N GLN A 104 -9.91 -14.97 5.55
CA GLN A 104 -8.58 -15.55 5.80
C GLN A 104 -7.67 -15.25 4.60
N LEU A 105 -6.89 -14.18 4.67
CA LEU A 105 -6.05 -13.69 3.58
C LEU A 105 -4.60 -13.51 4.03
N LYS A 106 -3.66 -13.68 3.11
CA LYS A 106 -2.27 -13.25 3.28
C LYS A 106 -2.19 -11.74 3.04
N ARG A 107 -1.84 -10.96 4.08
CA ARG A 107 -1.80 -9.49 4.02
C ARG A 107 -0.41 -8.97 4.23
N GLY A 108 -0.06 -7.97 3.42
CA GLY A 108 1.12 -7.14 3.61
C GLY A 108 0.76 -5.66 3.50
N ILE A 109 1.68 -4.81 3.91
CA ILE A 109 1.62 -3.37 3.66
C ILE A 109 2.87 -2.88 2.95
N ILE A 110 2.68 -1.91 2.06
CA ILE A 110 3.75 -1.10 1.47
C ILE A 110 3.64 0.26 2.13
N THR A 111 4.69 0.73 2.79
CA THR A 111 4.55 1.92 3.64
C THR A 111 5.85 2.68 3.82
N GLU A 112 5.72 3.99 4.01
CA GLU A 112 6.79 4.88 4.43
C GLU A 112 6.83 4.99 5.96
N ARG A 113 7.90 5.58 6.49
CA ARG A 113 7.93 5.97 7.89
C ARG A 113 6.85 7.02 8.19
N PRO A 114 6.39 7.14 9.44
CA PRO A 114 5.52 8.25 9.83
C PRO A 114 6.16 9.60 9.50
N ASN A 115 5.40 10.48 8.85
CA ASN A 115 5.89 11.79 8.48
C ASN A 115 6.12 12.66 9.73
N THR A 116 7.36 13.14 9.87
CA THR A 116 7.78 14.04 10.95
C THR A 116 7.92 15.50 10.50
N TYR A 117 7.49 15.80 9.27
CA TYR A 117 7.57 17.14 8.70
C TYR A 117 6.18 17.67 8.31
N ASP A 118 5.85 18.86 8.74
CA ASP A 118 4.62 19.56 8.34
C ASP A 118 4.89 20.42 7.11
N PHE A 119 4.60 19.86 5.94
CA PHE A 119 4.79 20.57 4.67
C PHE A 119 3.90 21.81 4.52
N LYS A 120 2.74 21.86 5.20
CA LYS A 120 1.84 23.00 5.13
C LYS A 120 2.44 24.24 5.79
N HIS A 121 3.14 24.06 6.89
CA HIS A 121 3.74 25.16 7.64
C HIS A 121 5.26 25.25 7.47
N ASN A 122 5.84 24.39 6.61
CA ASN A 122 7.28 24.34 6.33
C ASN A 122 8.15 24.20 7.60
N ILE A 123 7.68 23.41 8.56
CA ILE A 123 8.38 23.17 9.84
C ILE A 123 8.49 21.66 10.12
N PRO A 124 9.49 21.22 10.87
CA PRO A 124 9.51 19.87 11.39
C PRO A 124 8.21 19.61 12.18
N ASN A 125 7.54 18.49 11.88
CA ASN A 125 6.35 18.13 12.64
C ASN A 125 6.75 17.95 14.10
N ALA A 126 6.13 18.69 14.98
CA ALA A 126 6.41 18.66 16.43
C ALA A 126 6.06 17.32 17.11
N LYS A 127 5.53 16.34 16.35
CA LYS A 127 5.22 15.00 16.90
C LYS A 127 6.47 14.13 16.84
N PRO A 128 7.15 13.91 17.96
CA PRO A 128 8.32 13.04 18.02
C PRO A 128 7.92 11.58 17.74
N TYR A 129 8.88 10.75 17.32
CA TYR A 129 8.65 9.33 16.99
C TYR A 129 7.96 8.53 18.09
N TRP A 130 8.20 8.83 19.36
CA TRP A 130 7.56 8.12 20.45
C TRP A 130 6.02 8.32 20.49
N LEU A 131 5.52 9.50 20.07
CA LEU A 131 4.07 9.75 19.94
C LEU A 131 3.48 8.91 18.79
N HIS A 132 4.20 8.76 17.67
CA HIS A 132 3.77 7.86 16.59
C HIS A 132 3.72 6.41 17.06
N ARG A 133 4.67 5.98 17.89
CA ARG A 133 4.66 4.64 18.50
C ARG A 133 3.46 4.45 19.44
N ILE A 134 3.17 5.41 20.33
CA ILE A 134 1.99 5.36 21.20
C ILE A 134 0.72 5.29 20.36
N ARG A 135 0.58 6.16 19.35
CA ARG A 135 -0.57 6.13 18.45
C ARG A 135 -0.73 4.78 17.75
N PHE A 136 0.37 4.22 17.26
CA PHE A 136 0.36 2.90 16.64
C PHE A 136 -0.16 1.84 17.62
N TRP A 137 0.36 1.80 18.84
CA TRP A 137 -0.06 0.83 19.87
C TRP A 137 -1.54 0.97 20.25
N LEU A 138 -2.04 2.20 20.37
CA LEU A 138 -3.43 2.45 20.75
C LEU A 138 -4.41 2.20 19.60
N GLN A 139 -4.04 2.50 18.37
CA GLN A 139 -4.98 2.56 17.24
C GLN A 139 -4.74 1.51 16.16
N ASP A 140 -3.49 1.19 15.86
CA ASP A 140 -3.13 0.41 14.66
C ASP A 140 -2.74 -1.03 14.98
N ARG A 141 -2.26 -1.33 16.19
CA ARG A 141 -1.84 -2.68 16.61
C ARG A 141 -2.89 -3.76 16.34
N LYS A 142 -4.17 -3.44 16.57
CA LYS A 142 -5.26 -4.40 16.33
C LYS A 142 -5.41 -4.82 14.87
N TYR A 143 -4.97 -3.98 13.92
CA TYR A 143 -4.91 -4.29 12.50
C TYR A 143 -3.58 -4.94 12.13
N ALA A 144 -2.48 -4.42 12.67
CA ALA A 144 -1.12 -4.86 12.42
C ALA A 144 -0.92 -6.36 12.70
N LYS A 145 -1.58 -6.91 13.73
CA LYS A 145 -1.52 -8.35 14.04
C LYS A 145 -2.08 -9.28 12.95
N HIS A 146 -2.81 -8.74 11.97
CA HIS A 146 -3.34 -9.47 10.82
C HIS A 146 -2.50 -9.28 9.55
N ILE A 147 -1.35 -8.60 9.67
CA ILE A 147 -0.41 -8.32 8.60
C ILE A 147 0.83 -9.18 8.84
N SER A 148 1.27 -9.91 7.81
CA SER A 148 2.44 -10.77 7.90
C SER A 148 3.71 -10.10 7.39
N ASN A 149 3.59 -9.23 6.38
CA ASN A 149 4.72 -8.64 5.67
C ASN A 149 4.60 -7.11 5.61
N VAL A 150 5.71 -6.43 5.85
CA VAL A 150 5.83 -4.97 5.74
C VAL A 150 6.94 -4.66 4.74
N PHE A 151 6.59 -4.03 3.65
CA PHE A 151 7.53 -3.50 2.65
C PHE A 151 7.79 -2.03 2.99
N ALA A 152 8.88 -1.78 3.72
CA ALA A 152 9.19 -0.50 4.32
C ALA A 152 10.09 0.34 3.41
N MET A 153 9.67 1.56 3.07
CA MET A 153 10.38 2.43 2.14
C MET A 153 11.52 3.17 2.81
N GLY A 154 12.73 2.74 2.48
CA GLY A 154 13.97 3.31 2.99
C GLY A 154 14.34 2.81 4.39
N LYS A 155 15.63 3.00 4.75
CA LYS A 155 16.21 2.49 5.99
C LYS A 155 15.45 2.92 7.25
N GLU A 156 15.08 4.19 7.33
CA GLU A 156 14.38 4.72 8.52
C GLU A 156 12.98 4.12 8.71
N ALA A 157 12.31 3.73 7.61
CA ALA A 157 11.04 3.01 7.71
C ALA A 157 11.25 1.59 8.22
N VAL A 158 12.29 0.89 7.73
CA VAL A 158 12.67 -0.44 8.23
C VAL A 158 12.92 -0.39 9.72
N ASP A 159 13.84 0.50 10.16
CA ASP A 159 14.20 0.67 11.58
C ASP A 159 12.96 0.98 12.45
N TYR A 160 12.03 1.82 11.94
CA TYR A 160 10.79 2.14 12.63
C TYR A 160 9.89 0.92 12.83
N TYR A 161 9.57 0.20 11.75
CA TYR A 161 8.65 -0.93 11.81
C TYR A 161 9.22 -2.13 12.59
N GLU A 162 10.51 -2.41 12.49
CA GLU A 162 11.19 -3.41 13.33
C GLU A 162 11.11 -3.04 14.82
N SER A 163 11.26 -1.76 15.14
CA SER A 163 11.22 -1.26 16.51
C SER A 163 9.86 -1.37 17.19
N LEU A 164 8.77 -1.64 16.45
CA LEU A 164 7.42 -1.73 16.99
C LEU A 164 7.15 -3.03 17.74
N GLY A 165 7.99 -4.06 17.58
CA GLY A 165 7.87 -5.33 18.29
C GLY A 165 6.62 -6.13 17.92
N ILE A 166 6.14 -6.02 16.69
CA ILE A 166 5.08 -6.85 16.11
C ILE A 166 5.73 -8.03 15.38
N ASN A 167 5.11 -9.19 15.44
CA ASN A 167 5.58 -10.38 14.73
C ASN A 167 5.17 -10.34 13.26
N TRP A 168 5.89 -9.56 12.47
CA TRP A 168 5.81 -9.46 11.02
C TRP A 168 7.20 -9.52 10.40
N ASN A 169 7.28 -9.82 9.12
CA ASN A 169 8.52 -9.74 8.36
C ASN A 169 8.64 -8.34 7.77
N VAL A 170 9.72 -7.64 8.06
CA VAL A 170 10.01 -6.32 7.50
C VAL A 170 11.02 -6.46 6.38
N TYR A 171 10.66 -5.98 5.19
CA TYR A 171 11.51 -6.00 4.01
C TYR A 171 11.82 -4.57 3.56
N PRO A 172 13.08 -4.25 3.24
CA PRO A 172 13.39 -2.98 2.60
C PRO A 172 12.71 -2.91 1.23
N PHE A 173 12.13 -1.76 0.93
CA PHE A 173 11.47 -1.47 -0.33
C PHE A 173 11.82 -0.07 -0.82
N CYS A 174 11.78 0.16 -2.11
CA CYS A 174 11.93 1.50 -2.69
C CYS A 174 10.98 1.68 -3.88
N TYR A 175 10.56 2.91 -4.11
CA TYR A 175 9.90 3.26 -5.37
C TYR A 175 10.92 3.19 -6.50
N CYS A 176 10.50 2.60 -7.61
CA CYS A 176 11.25 2.72 -8.84
C CYS A 176 10.98 4.09 -9.47
N THR A 177 12.01 4.85 -9.76
CA THR A 177 11.89 6.02 -10.64
C THR A 177 11.97 5.54 -12.08
N GLN A 178 11.11 6.07 -12.95
CA GLN A 178 11.28 5.85 -14.39
C GLN A 178 12.67 6.35 -14.79
N ALA A 179 13.41 5.54 -15.52
CA ALA A 179 14.60 6.03 -16.21
C ALA A 179 14.16 7.12 -17.21
N ILE A 180 14.74 8.30 -17.07
CA ILE A 180 14.52 9.42 -17.98
C ILE A 180 15.31 9.15 -19.28
#